data_646faa07477ffa03124d9b530f1da2f7
#
_entry.id   646faa07477ffa03124d9b530f1da2f7
#
_cell.length_a   1.000
_cell.length_b   1.000
_cell.length_c   1.000
_cell.angle_alpha   90.00
_cell.angle_beta   90.00
_cell.angle_gamma   90.00
#
_symmetry.space_group_name_H-M   'P 1'
#
loop_
_entity.id
_entity.type
_entity.pdbx_description
1 polymer ?
#
loop_
_entity_poly.entity_id
_entity_poly.type
_entity_poly.pdbx_seq_one_letter_code
_entity_poly.pdbx_strand_id
1 'polypeptide(L)'
;SCGIYDTVPEILSRLIHQFQTDLSLATKLMGSSTATPTFAKDVFLPISKAQTGTHSGIFSFSAGLIDAASGLSFTSTPSAAETSPEQILEDLQKQIQTDFPAVPSTSYEVKYVHPDLEEHLSPAFYLTPPIDTLSPNDIYINRHANMSGLELYTTLAHEGFPGHLYQTITFASSAPDPVRYLPAMVGYVEGWATYAESFAYTYYQPDSTDGQLAWLNRSLNLCMMSLLDTVIHYNGWNQERCATFLSQLGITDNTIQKEIYQVIVEDPANYLKYYLGYL
;
A
#
# COMPACT_ATOMS: atom_id res chain seq x y z
N SER A 1 -2.76 17.30 -10.51
CA SER A 1 -4.11 17.20 -9.93
C SER A 1 -4.45 15.72 -9.78
N CYS A 2 -4.71 15.27 -8.57
CA CYS A 2 -5.15 13.90 -8.28
C CYS A 2 -6.64 13.64 -8.64
N GLY A 3 -7.29 14.55 -9.36
CA GLY A 3 -8.72 14.48 -9.67
C GLY A 3 -9.65 14.77 -8.49
N ILE A 4 -9.11 15.32 -7.40
CA ILE A 4 -9.84 15.63 -6.17
C ILE A 4 -10.22 17.10 -6.19
N TYR A 5 -11.47 17.40 -5.86
CA TYR A 5 -12.04 18.75 -5.83
C TYR A 5 -12.01 19.39 -4.44
N ASP A 6 -11.63 18.60 -3.40
CA ASP A 6 -11.56 19.07 -2.02
C ASP A 6 -10.45 20.13 -1.85
N THR A 7 -10.70 21.12 -1.04
CA THR A 7 -9.66 22.05 -0.59
C THR A 7 -8.69 21.36 0.38
N VAL A 8 -7.48 21.89 0.55
CA VAL A 8 -6.49 21.28 1.46
C VAL A 8 -7.01 21.15 2.91
N PRO A 9 -7.74 22.13 3.48
CA PRO A 9 -8.37 21.95 4.79
C PRO A 9 -9.40 20.81 4.86
N GLU A 10 -10.16 20.60 3.78
CA GLU A 10 -11.11 19.47 3.68
C GLU A 10 -10.37 18.14 3.60
N ILE A 11 -9.30 18.07 2.81
CA ILE A 11 -8.41 16.90 2.73
C ILE A 11 -7.85 16.57 4.11
N LEU A 12 -7.29 17.55 4.83
CA LEU A 12 -6.78 17.33 6.19
C LEU A 12 -7.85 16.83 7.14
N SER A 13 -9.06 17.38 7.06
CA SER A 13 -10.19 16.96 7.89
C SER A 13 -10.58 15.49 7.61
N ARG A 14 -10.62 15.08 6.34
CA ARG A 14 -10.90 13.70 5.94
C ARG A 14 -9.81 12.73 6.44
N LEU A 15 -8.54 13.08 6.25
CA LEU A 15 -7.42 12.26 6.69
C LEU A 15 -7.42 12.09 8.22
N ILE A 16 -7.62 13.16 8.99
CA ILE A 16 -7.68 13.10 10.45
C ILE A 16 -8.87 12.23 10.91
N HIS A 17 -10.03 12.40 10.30
CA HIS A 17 -11.22 11.61 10.62
C HIS A 17 -10.99 10.12 10.35
N GLN A 18 -10.42 9.79 9.19
CA GLN A 18 -10.13 8.39 8.83
C GLN A 18 -9.08 7.77 9.76
N PHE A 19 -8.02 8.50 10.08
CA PHE A 19 -7.01 8.04 11.04
C PHE A 19 -7.64 7.68 12.40
N GLN A 20 -8.51 8.54 12.91
CA GLN A 20 -9.21 8.30 14.18
C GLN A 20 -10.17 7.10 14.10
N THR A 21 -10.81 6.92 12.95
CA THR A 21 -11.74 5.80 12.71
C THR A 21 -10.97 4.48 12.68
N ASP A 22 -9.90 4.40 11.93
CA ASP A 22 -9.07 3.19 11.81
C ASP A 22 -8.41 2.83 13.14
N LEU A 23 -7.91 3.82 13.88
CA LEU A 23 -7.33 3.61 15.20
C LEU A 23 -8.37 3.08 16.20
N SER A 24 -9.59 3.62 16.17
CA SER A 24 -10.69 3.17 17.02
C SER A 24 -11.10 1.73 16.70
N LEU A 25 -11.21 1.40 15.41
CA LEU A 25 -11.56 0.06 14.95
C LEU A 25 -10.49 -0.96 15.33
N ALA A 26 -9.22 -0.65 15.11
CA ALA A 26 -8.11 -1.51 15.48
C ALA A 26 -8.06 -1.77 16.99
N THR A 27 -8.26 -0.73 17.82
CA THR A 27 -8.33 -0.86 19.28
C THR A 27 -9.48 -1.79 19.70
N LYS A 28 -10.63 -1.67 19.05
CA LYS A 28 -11.80 -2.54 19.31
C LYS A 28 -11.53 -4.01 18.94
N LEU A 29 -10.91 -4.26 17.79
CA LEU A 29 -10.57 -5.62 17.33
C LEU A 29 -9.57 -6.32 18.26
N MET A 30 -8.64 -5.56 18.85
CA MET A 30 -7.69 -6.10 19.83
C MET A 30 -8.29 -6.40 21.21
N GLY A 31 -9.58 -6.12 21.43
CA GLY A 31 -10.27 -6.39 22.69
C GLY A 31 -9.80 -5.55 23.88
N SER A 32 -9.11 -4.46 23.63
CA SER A 32 -8.50 -3.61 24.65
C SER A 32 -9.38 -2.41 24.96
N SER A 33 -10.04 -2.38 26.10
CA SER A 33 -10.89 -1.26 26.53
C SER A 33 -10.11 -0.05 27.08
N THR A 34 -8.77 -0.14 27.22
CA THR A 34 -7.96 0.88 27.92
C THR A 34 -6.67 1.28 27.17
N ALA A 35 -6.41 0.82 25.94
CA ALA A 35 -5.08 0.84 25.34
C ALA A 35 -4.89 1.82 24.17
N THR A 36 -5.64 2.93 24.09
CA THR A 36 -5.44 3.91 23.02
C THR A 36 -3.99 4.45 22.91
N PRO A 37 -3.26 4.73 24.03
CA PRO A 37 -1.88 5.17 23.93
C PRO A 37 -0.88 4.04 23.57
N THR A 38 -1.18 2.80 23.97
CA THR A 38 -0.28 1.66 23.76
C THR A 38 -0.35 1.17 22.32
N PHE A 39 -1.53 1.20 21.71
CA PHE A 39 -1.73 0.78 20.33
C PHE A 39 -0.96 1.68 19.36
N ALA A 40 -1.02 3.00 19.53
CA ALA A 40 -0.27 3.92 18.70
C ALA A 40 1.25 3.69 18.75
N LYS A 41 1.77 3.24 19.90
CA LYS A 41 3.20 2.87 20.04
C LYS A 41 3.52 1.57 19.32
N ASP A 42 2.66 0.59 19.38
CA ASP A 42 2.92 -0.75 18.84
C ASP A 42 2.71 -0.80 17.33
N VAL A 43 1.79 0.01 16.79
CA VAL A 43 1.51 0.11 15.35
C VAL A 43 2.61 0.84 14.58
N PHE A 44 3.31 1.78 15.23
CA PHE A 44 4.31 2.63 14.60
C PHE A 44 5.77 2.24 14.95
N LEU A 45 6.02 1.02 15.48
CA LEU A 45 7.36 0.54 15.83
C LEU A 45 8.09 -0.10 14.65
N PRO A 46 9.43 -0.25 14.74
CA PRO A 46 10.38 0.56 14.00
C PRO A 46 10.58 0.08 12.57
N ILE A 47 10.74 1.02 11.69
CA ILE A 47 11.33 0.83 10.37
C ILE A 47 12.70 0.20 10.59
N SER A 48 12.87 -1.06 10.19
CA SER A 48 14.16 -1.72 10.32
C SER A 48 15.20 -1.04 9.44
N LYS A 49 16.43 -0.92 9.95
CA LYS A 49 17.58 -0.29 9.31
C LYS A 49 18.00 -0.86 7.93
N ALA A 50 17.22 -1.77 7.33
CA ALA A 50 17.62 -2.53 6.17
C ALA A 50 17.35 -1.86 4.82
N GLN A 51 16.80 -0.65 4.78
CA GLN A 51 16.37 -0.04 3.50
C GLN A 51 16.71 1.43 3.38
N THR A 52 18.00 1.72 3.38
CA THR A 52 18.55 2.95 2.81
C THR A 52 18.83 2.71 1.33
N GLY A 53 17.84 2.79 0.49
CA GLY A 53 18.00 2.66 -0.94
C GLY A 53 16.71 3.05 -1.65
N THR A 54 16.70 4.28 -2.16
CA THR A 54 15.85 4.78 -3.26
C THR A 54 14.38 4.39 -3.28
N HIS A 55 13.48 5.38 -3.17
CA HIS A 55 12.05 5.51 -3.56
C HIS A 55 11.11 4.26 -3.55
N SER A 56 11.62 3.10 -3.27
CA SER A 56 10.93 1.80 -3.18
C SER A 56 10.31 1.52 -1.79
N GLY A 57 10.49 2.45 -0.85
CA GLY A 57 10.29 2.20 0.58
C GLY A 57 8.84 2.03 1.07
N ILE A 58 7.81 2.28 0.25
CA ILE A 58 6.42 2.26 0.73
C ILE A 58 5.97 0.84 1.08
N PHE A 59 6.37 -0.15 0.31
CA PHE A 59 5.96 -1.54 0.52
C PHE A 59 6.76 -2.23 1.64
N SER A 60 8.01 -1.85 1.82
CA SER A 60 8.87 -2.40 2.88
C SER A 60 8.51 -1.92 4.29
N PHE A 61 7.80 -0.78 4.37
CA PHE A 61 7.31 -0.25 5.64
C PHE A 61 6.23 -1.15 6.28
N SER A 62 5.40 -1.81 5.47
CA SER A 62 4.29 -2.60 5.99
C SER A 62 4.72 -3.92 6.64
N ALA A 63 5.70 -4.63 6.09
CA ALA A 63 6.12 -5.92 6.64
C ALA A 63 6.84 -5.79 8.00
N GLY A 64 7.75 -4.85 8.12
CA GLY A 64 8.47 -4.63 9.38
C GLY A 64 7.58 -4.11 10.52
N LEU A 65 6.49 -3.44 10.19
CA LEU A 65 5.50 -2.96 11.16
C LEU A 65 4.53 -4.06 11.59
N ILE A 66 4.15 -4.96 10.70
CA ILE A 66 3.34 -6.14 11.03
C ILE A 66 4.09 -7.04 12.01
N ASP A 67 5.37 -7.31 11.80
CA ASP A 67 6.20 -8.13 12.69
C ASP A 67 6.46 -7.46 14.06
N ALA A 68 6.57 -6.15 14.09
CA ALA A 68 6.87 -5.41 15.32
C ALA A 68 5.63 -5.03 16.13
N ALA A 69 4.52 -4.71 15.45
CA ALA A 69 3.29 -4.29 16.12
C ALA A 69 2.53 -5.45 16.74
N SER A 70 2.75 -6.66 16.23
CA SER A 70 1.81 -7.69 16.59
C SER A 70 2.24 -8.50 17.82
N GLY A 71 3.52 -8.58 18.19
CA GLY A 71 3.75 -9.73 19.06
C GLY A 71 2.87 -10.90 18.58
N LEU A 72 2.02 -10.64 17.58
CA LEU A 72 1.28 -11.53 16.74
C LEU A 72 2.35 -12.13 15.83
N SER A 73 3.03 -13.12 16.35
CA SER A 73 3.62 -14.13 15.52
C SER A 73 2.49 -14.51 14.57
N PHE A 74 2.51 -14.01 13.33
CA PHE A 74 1.84 -14.71 12.26
C PHE A 74 2.53 -16.07 12.29
N THR A 75 2.00 -16.98 13.09
CA THR A 75 2.38 -18.37 13.01
C THR A 75 2.12 -18.71 11.56
N SER A 76 3.19 -18.66 10.79
CA SER A 76 3.21 -19.22 9.46
C SER A 76 2.45 -20.52 9.59
N THR A 77 1.29 -20.57 8.96
CA THR A 77 0.55 -21.82 8.81
C THR A 77 1.58 -22.84 8.40
N PRO A 78 1.68 -24.02 9.04
CA PRO A 78 2.79 -24.89 8.84
C PRO A 78 2.89 -25.20 7.36
N SER A 79 4.04 -24.86 6.77
CA SER A 79 4.48 -25.32 5.45
C SER A 79 3.40 -25.21 4.35
N ALA A 80 2.96 -23.99 4.03
CA ALA A 80 2.69 -23.74 2.63
C ALA A 80 4.06 -23.89 1.93
N ALA A 81 4.26 -24.91 1.15
CA ALA A 81 5.26 -24.91 0.10
C ALA A 81 5.21 -23.52 -0.54
N GLU A 82 6.35 -22.85 -0.73
CA GLU A 82 6.41 -21.48 -1.22
C GLU A 82 5.44 -21.34 -2.38
N THR A 83 4.30 -20.69 -2.15
CA THR A 83 3.27 -20.54 -3.17
C THR A 83 3.84 -19.61 -4.23
N SER A 84 3.93 -20.10 -5.48
CA SER A 84 4.53 -19.26 -6.52
C SER A 84 3.69 -18.03 -6.81
N PRO A 85 4.30 -16.95 -7.30
CA PRO A 85 3.54 -15.75 -7.68
C PRO A 85 2.39 -16.03 -8.65
N GLU A 86 2.56 -16.95 -9.57
CA GLU A 86 1.52 -17.37 -10.52
C GLU A 86 0.34 -18.03 -9.80
N GLN A 87 0.62 -18.90 -8.82
CA GLN A 87 -0.42 -19.54 -8.00
C GLN A 87 -1.18 -18.52 -7.15
N ILE A 88 -0.50 -17.50 -6.62
CA ILE A 88 -1.13 -16.40 -5.90
C ILE A 88 -2.08 -15.62 -6.84
N LEU A 89 -1.63 -15.29 -8.04
CA LEU A 89 -2.46 -14.58 -9.02
C LEU A 89 -3.67 -15.41 -9.47
N GLU A 90 -3.52 -16.73 -9.63
CA GLU A 90 -4.64 -17.63 -9.90
C GLU A 90 -5.64 -17.70 -8.73
N ASP A 91 -5.15 -17.70 -7.49
CA ASP A 91 -6.01 -17.66 -6.32
C ASP A 91 -6.76 -16.33 -6.24
N LEU A 92 -6.08 -15.21 -6.39
CA LEU A 92 -6.69 -13.88 -6.42
C LEU A 92 -7.79 -13.78 -7.47
N GLN A 93 -7.58 -14.30 -8.69
CA GLN A 93 -8.61 -14.32 -9.74
C GLN A 93 -9.87 -15.12 -9.33
N LYS A 94 -9.74 -16.13 -8.48
CA LYS A 94 -10.89 -16.87 -7.94
C LYS A 94 -11.58 -16.09 -6.83
N GLN A 95 -10.81 -15.51 -5.89
CA GLN A 95 -11.34 -14.79 -4.74
C GLN A 95 -12.15 -13.56 -5.16
N ILE A 96 -11.66 -12.80 -6.14
CA ILE A 96 -12.30 -11.55 -6.57
C ILE A 96 -13.65 -11.75 -7.30
N GLN A 97 -14.03 -12.98 -7.68
CA GLN A 97 -15.26 -13.24 -8.46
C GLN A 97 -16.54 -12.86 -7.72
N THR A 98 -16.49 -12.80 -6.39
CA THR A 98 -17.65 -12.43 -5.56
C THR A 98 -17.80 -10.91 -5.40
N ASP A 99 -16.69 -10.19 -5.43
CA ASP A 99 -16.62 -8.78 -5.02
C ASP A 99 -16.39 -7.83 -6.20
N PHE A 100 -15.89 -8.35 -7.32
CA PHE A 100 -15.53 -7.54 -8.49
C PHE A 100 -16.20 -8.09 -9.77
N PRO A 101 -16.42 -7.23 -10.79
CA PRO A 101 -16.87 -7.67 -12.10
C PRO A 101 -15.96 -8.73 -12.71
N ALA A 102 -16.52 -9.52 -13.62
CA ALA A 102 -15.78 -10.60 -14.28
C ALA A 102 -14.50 -10.09 -14.94
N VAL A 103 -13.40 -10.81 -14.71
CA VAL A 103 -12.08 -10.50 -15.28
C VAL A 103 -12.16 -10.65 -16.81
N PRO A 104 -11.83 -9.62 -17.60
CA PRO A 104 -11.69 -9.77 -19.04
C PRO A 104 -10.64 -10.81 -19.39
N SER A 105 -10.84 -11.58 -20.46
CA SER A 105 -9.86 -12.56 -20.91
C SER A 105 -8.55 -11.86 -21.30
N THR A 106 -7.47 -12.21 -20.65
CA THR A 106 -6.14 -11.68 -20.93
C THR A 106 -5.07 -12.71 -20.61
N SER A 107 -3.93 -12.58 -21.29
CA SER A 107 -2.70 -13.28 -20.90
C SER A 107 -1.80 -12.34 -20.12
N TYR A 108 -1.07 -12.87 -19.15
CA TYR A 108 -0.05 -12.16 -18.39
C TYR A 108 1.13 -13.06 -18.07
N GLU A 109 2.26 -12.46 -17.79
CA GLU A 109 3.47 -13.14 -17.38
C GLU A 109 4.02 -12.54 -16.10
N VAL A 110 4.58 -13.39 -15.24
CA VAL A 110 5.38 -12.95 -14.10
C VAL A 110 6.84 -12.98 -14.52
N LYS A 111 7.52 -11.87 -14.32
CA LYS A 111 8.93 -11.67 -14.63
C LYS A 111 9.69 -11.21 -13.41
N TYR A 112 11.01 -11.31 -13.45
CA TYR A 112 11.85 -10.82 -12.37
C TYR A 112 12.70 -9.66 -12.86
N VAL A 113 12.91 -8.69 -11.95
CA VAL A 113 13.80 -7.57 -12.20
C VAL A 113 15.22 -8.07 -12.47
N HIS A 114 15.93 -7.43 -13.40
CA HIS A 114 17.33 -7.75 -13.63
C HIS A 114 18.19 -7.41 -12.40
N PRO A 115 19.13 -8.26 -11.96
CA PRO A 115 19.89 -8.04 -10.73
C PRO A 115 20.56 -6.66 -10.61
N ASP A 116 21.05 -6.11 -11.71
CA ASP A 116 21.69 -4.78 -11.72
C ASP A 116 20.71 -3.62 -11.48
N LEU A 117 19.40 -3.86 -11.51
CA LEU A 117 18.34 -2.87 -11.31
C LEU A 117 17.59 -3.06 -10.00
N GLU A 118 17.81 -4.17 -9.30
CA GLU A 118 17.04 -4.53 -8.10
C GLU A 118 17.14 -3.48 -6.99
N GLU A 119 18.31 -2.85 -6.80
CA GLU A 119 18.51 -1.80 -5.79
C GLU A 119 17.76 -0.49 -6.10
N HIS A 120 17.28 -0.34 -7.34
CA HIS A 120 16.71 0.92 -7.83
C HIS A 120 15.22 0.84 -8.18
N LEU A 121 14.61 -0.34 -8.10
CA LEU A 121 13.23 -0.54 -8.49
C LEU A 121 12.34 -0.99 -7.33
N SER A 122 11.05 -0.72 -7.47
CA SER A 122 10.01 -1.13 -6.53
C SER A 122 10.03 -2.64 -6.28
N PRO A 123 9.50 -3.11 -5.15
CA PRO A 123 9.39 -4.53 -4.83
C PRO A 123 8.64 -5.35 -5.87
N ALA A 124 7.61 -4.79 -6.47
CA ALA A 124 6.96 -5.27 -7.68
C ALA A 124 6.35 -4.11 -8.45
N PHE A 125 6.02 -4.34 -9.71
CA PHE A 125 5.26 -3.39 -10.53
C PHE A 125 4.63 -4.08 -11.75
N TYR A 126 3.45 -3.61 -12.10
CA TYR A 126 2.81 -3.94 -13.38
C TYR A 126 3.30 -3.00 -14.47
N LEU A 127 3.82 -3.56 -15.56
CA LEU A 127 4.22 -2.78 -16.72
C LEU A 127 3.02 -2.61 -17.66
N THR A 128 2.49 -1.39 -17.71
CA THR A 128 1.36 -1.06 -18.59
C THR A 128 1.71 -1.33 -20.05
N PRO A 129 0.92 -2.13 -20.77
CA PRO A 129 1.20 -2.48 -22.16
C PRO A 129 0.97 -1.30 -23.11
N PRO A 130 1.49 -1.38 -24.34
CA PRO A 130 1.17 -0.40 -25.38
C PRO A 130 -0.34 -0.31 -25.63
N ILE A 131 -0.85 0.89 -25.82
CA ILE A 131 -2.28 1.20 -25.93
C ILE A 131 -2.94 0.49 -27.13
N ASP A 132 -2.20 0.32 -28.20
CA ASP A 132 -2.68 -0.26 -29.48
C ASP A 132 -2.80 -1.79 -29.45
N THR A 133 -1.98 -2.46 -28.66
CA THR A 133 -1.96 -3.93 -28.58
C THR A 133 -2.53 -4.48 -27.27
N LEU A 134 -2.51 -3.70 -26.18
CA LEU A 134 -2.88 -4.11 -24.82
C LEU A 134 -2.15 -5.40 -24.37
N SER A 135 -0.96 -5.62 -24.89
CA SER A 135 -0.11 -6.79 -24.65
C SER A 135 1.35 -6.46 -24.95
N PRO A 136 2.33 -7.06 -24.26
CA PRO A 136 2.15 -8.03 -23.15
C PRO A 136 1.69 -7.36 -21.84
N ASN A 137 1.09 -8.14 -20.95
CA ASN A 137 0.80 -7.74 -19.58
C ASN A 137 1.81 -8.41 -18.65
N ASP A 138 2.79 -7.66 -18.20
CA ASP A 138 3.91 -8.17 -17.42
C ASP A 138 3.85 -7.64 -15.99
N ILE A 139 3.95 -8.55 -15.00
CA ILE A 139 4.14 -8.19 -13.59
C ILE A 139 5.59 -8.54 -13.24
N TYR A 140 6.36 -7.52 -12.85
CA TYR A 140 7.74 -7.69 -12.43
C TYR A 140 7.83 -7.80 -10.91
N ILE A 141 8.63 -8.75 -10.44
CA ILE A 141 8.95 -8.95 -9.02
C ILE A 141 10.43 -8.68 -8.81
N ASN A 142 10.73 -7.86 -7.82
CA ASN A 142 12.07 -7.57 -7.38
C ASN A 142 12.48 -8.55 -6.26
N ARG A 143 13.43 -9.43 -6.54
CA ARG A 143 13.90 -10.44 -5.58
C ARG A 143 14.65 -9.82 -4.40
N HIS A 144 15.26 -8.66 -4.58
CA HIS A 144 15.94 -7.94 -3.52
C HIS A 144 15.00 -7.56 -2.36
N ALA A 145 13.73 -7.32 -2.65
CA ALA A 145 12.70 -7.02 -1.65
C ALA A 145 12.38 -8.21 -0.74
N ASN A 146 12.70 -9.44 -1.16
CA ASN A 146 12.51 -10.68 -0.39
C ASN A 146 11.10 -10.84 0.20
N MET A 147 10.07 -10.43 -0.53
CA MET A 147 8.68 -10.50 -0.11
C MET A 147 8.21 -11.96 0.03
N SER A 148 7.39 -12.23 1.01
CA SER A 148 6.79 -13.56 1.25
C SER A 148 5.43 -13.46 1.95
N GLY A 149 4.67 -14.54 1.96
CA GLY A 149 3.42 -14.65 2.71
C GLY A 149 2.42 -13.54 2.36
N LEU A 150 1.88 -12.89 3.38
CA LEU A 150 0.89 -11.82 3.23
C LEU A 150 1.40 -10.64 2.39
N GLU A 151 2.66 -10.26 2.57
CA GLU A 151 3.25 -9.12 1.83
C GLU A 151 3.27 -9.40 0.32
N LEU A 152 3.75 -10.57 -0.10
CA LEU A 152 3.74 -10.95 -1.52
C LEU A 152 2.31 -11.05 -2.06
N TYR A 153 1.39 -11.63 -1.28
CA TYR A 153 -0.01 -11.78 -1.66
C TYR A 153 -0.70 -10.42 -1.92
N THR A 154 -0.57 -9.49 -0.97
CA THR A 154 -1.19 -8.16 -1.09
C THR A 154 -0.53 -7.29 -2.15
N THR A 155 0.79 -7.43 -2.34
CA THR A 155 1.51 -6.76 -3.42
C THR A 155 1.06 -7.28 -4.79
N LEU A 156 0.90 -8.59 -4.97
CA LEU A 156 0.39 -9.16 -6.22
C LEU A 156 -1.09 -8.83 -6.45
N ALA A 157 -1.86 -8.59 -5.40
CA ALA A 157 -3.21 -8.06 -5.55
C ALA A 157 -3.20 -6.61 -6.06
N HIS A 158 -2.27 -5.79 -5.55
CA HIS A 158 -2.07 -4.40 -5.97
C HIS A 158 -1.63 -4.32 -7.45
N GLU A 159 -0.62 -5.11 -7.84
CA GLU A 159 -0.07 -5.08 -9.20
C GLU A 159 -0.92 -5.86 -10.21
N GLY A 160 -1.55 -6.95 -9.80
CA GLY A 160 -2.28 -7.91 -10.63
C GLY A 160 -3.79 -7.81 -10.50
N PHE A 161 -4.37 -8.73 -9.70
CA PHE A 161 -5.81 -8.92 -9.54
C PHE A 161 -6.25 -8.69 -8.09
N PRO A 162 -7.18 -7.73 -7.85
CA PRO A 162 -7.91 -6.87 -8.76
C PRO A 162 -7.28 -5.47 -8.98
N GLY A 163 -5.98 -5.31 -8.82
CA GLY A 163 -5.27 -4.03 -8.88
C GLY A 163 -4.99 -3.50 -10.30
N HIS A 164 -3.76 -3.09 -10.56
CA HIS A 164 -3.37 -2.36 -11.77
C HIS A 164 -3.64 -3.10 -13.08
N LEU A 165 -3.27 -4.39 -13.16
CA LEU A 165 -3.52 -5.19 -14.35
C LEU A 165 -5.01 -5.30 -14.63
N TYR A 166 -5.80 -5.68 -13.61
CA TYR A 166 -7.26 -5.80 -13.73
C TYR A 166 -7.90 -4.47 -14.14
N GLN A 167 -7.50 -3.34 -13.53
CA GLN A 167 -8.00 -2.01 -13.87
C GLN A 167 -7.72 -1.69 -15.35
N THR A 168 -6.49 -1.94 -15.81
CA THR A 168 -6.06 -1.64 -17.18
C THR A 168 -6.86 -2.43 -18.21
N ILE A 169 -6.99 -3.74 -18.04
CA ILE A 169 -7.72 -4.59 -19.00
C ILE A 169 -9.23 -4.34 -18.96
N THR A 170 -9.78 -4.05 -17.77
CA THR A 170 -11.20 -3.71 -17.61
C THR A 170 -11.53 -2.39 -18.27
N PHE A 171 -10.69 -1.37 -18.07
CA PHE A 171 -10.81 -0.09 -18.74
C PHE A 171 -10.74 -0.25 -20.26
N ALA A 172 -9.76 -0.99 -20.76
CA ALA A 172 -9.59 -1.26 -22.18
C ALA A 172 -10.78 -2.01 -22.79
N SER A 173 -11.36 -2.97 -22.05
CA SER A 173 -12.54 -3.73 -22.53
C SER A 173 -13.79 -2.87 -22.76
N SER A 174 -13.84 -1.69 -22.14
CA SER A 174 -14.92 -0.71 -22.38
C SER A 174 -14.78 0.07 -23.69
N ALA A 175 -13.72 -0.18 -24.47
CA ALA A 175 -13.38 0.52 -25.71
C ALA A 175 -13.45 2.06 -25.56
N PRO A 176 -12.71 2.63 -24.58
CA PRO A 176 -12.78 4.06 -24.31
C PRO A 176 -12.21 4.88 -25.47
N ASP A 177 -12.61 6.15 -25.57
CA ASP A 177 -12.00 7.09 -26.52
C ASP A 177 -10.48 7.15 -26.25
N PRO A 178 -9.62 7.06 -27.29
CA PRO A 178 -8.17 7.06 -27.15
C PRO A 178 -7.59 8.21 -26.31
N VAL A 179 -8.24 9.37 -26.31
CA VAL A 179 -7.84 10.52 -25.48
C VAL A 179 -7.84 10.20 -23.99
N ARG A 180 -8.63 9.22 -23.54
CA ARG A 180 -8.72 8.84 -22.13
C ARG A 180 -7.51 8.07 -21.60
N TYR A 181 -6.65 7.58 -22.49
CA TYR A 181 -5.36 6.99 -22.10
C TYR A 181 -4.27 8.03 -21.83
N LEU A 182 -4.45 9.28 -22.32
CA LEU A 182 -3.42 10.32 -22.20
C LEU A 182 -3.31 10.96 -20.82
N PRO A 183 -4.41 11.22 -20.07
CA PRO A 183 -4.31 11.81 -18.74
C PRO A 183 -3.82 10.79 -17.71
N ALA A 184 -2.65 11.03 -17.15
CA ALA A 184 -2.16 10.24 -16.01
C ALA A 184 -2.91 10.65 -14.74
N MET A 185 -4.04 10.01 -14.45
CA MET A 185 -4.83 10.21 -13.24
C MET A 185 -4.27 9.33 -12.10
N VAL A 186 -3.03 9.65 -11.66
CA VAL A 186 -2.28 8.79 -10.70
C VAL A 186 -3.03 8.52 -9.40
N GLY A 187 -3.79 9.48 -8.87
CA GLY A 187 -4.62 9.26 -7.68
C GLY A 187 -5.76 8.26 -7.92
N TYR A 188 -6.30 8.20 -9.15
CA TYR A 188 -7.29 7.18 -9.52
C TYR A 188 -6.64 5.81 -9.71
N VAL A 189 -5.47 5.74 -10.33
CA VAL A 189 -4.76 4.49 -10.60
C VAL A 189 -4.27 3.84 -9.30
N GLU A 190 -3.54 4.59 -8.49
CA GLU A 190 -3.00 4.10 -7.22
C GLU A 190 -4.09 3.92 -6.15
N GLY A 191 -5.08 4.81 -6.13
CA GLY A 191 -6.22 4.71 -5.22
C GLY A 191 -7.05 3.46 -5.48
N TRP A 192 -7.29 3.11 -6.75
CA TRP A 192 -7.90 1.84 -7.11
C TRP A 192 -7.09 0.64 -6.63
N ALA A 193 -5.77 0.62 -6.91
CA ALA A 193 -4.91 -0.49 -6.51
C ALA A 193 -4.82 -0.62 -4.98
N THR A 194 -4.82 0.49 -4.24
CA THR A 194 -4.88 0.50 -2.76
C THR A 194 -6.24 -0.02 -2.26
N TYR A 195 -7.33 0.34 -2.91
CA TYR A 195 -8.66 -0.21 -2.62
C TYR A 195 -8.72 -1.72 -2.88
N ALA A 196 -8.20 -2.17 -4.00
CA ALA A 196 -8.08 -3.57 -4.35
C ALA A 196 -7.21 -4.36 -3.35
N GLU A 197 -6.07 -3.78 -2.96
CA GLU A 197 -5.17 -4.32 -1.93
C GLU A 197 -5.91 -4.55 -0.61
N SER A 198 -6.83 -3.67 -0.21
CA SER A 198 -7.57 -3.80 1.05
C SER A 198 -8.39 -5.09 1.16
N PHE A 199 -8.92 -5.59 0.06
CA PHE A 199 -9.62 -6.87 0.01
C PHE A 199 -8.66 -8.06 0.17
N ALA A 200 -7.47 -7.98 -0.39
CA ALA A 200 -6.49 -9.06 -0.35
C ALA A 200 -6.07 -9.43 1.08
N TYR A 201 -6.05 -8.48 2.00
CA TYR A 201 -5.79 -8.74 3.41
C TYR A 201 -6.82 -9.69 4.03
N THR A 202 -8.08 -9.62 3.59
CA THR A 202 -9.12 -10.53 4.06
C THR A 202 -9.18 -11.83 3.27
N TYR A 203 -8.81 -11.82 1.99
CA TYR A 203 -8.73 -13.03 1.18
C TYR A 203 -7.63 -13.98 1.64
N TYR A 204 -6.50 -13.44 2.10
CA TYR A 204 -5.38 -14.24 2.57
C TYR A 204 -5.72 -15.12 3.79
N GLN A 205 -6.52 -14.59 4.73
CA GLN A 205 -6.98 -15.30 5.93
C GLN A 205 -8.42 -14.92 6.28
N PRO A 206 -9.43 -15.44 5.56
CA PRO A 206 -10.82 -14.96 5.64
C PRO A 206 -11.47 -15.13 7.03
N ASP A 207 -11.05 -16.11 7.81
CA ASP A 207 -11.62 -16.39 9.14
C ASP A 207 -10.84 -15.72 10.30
N SER A 208 -9.84 -14.90 9.97
CA SER A 208 -8.96 -14.27 10.97
C SER A 208 -9.20 -12.76 11.06
N THR A 209 -9.18 -12.23 12.28
CA THR A 209 -9.09 -10.77 12.52
C THR A 209 -7.72 -10.20 12.15
N ASP A 210 -6.72 -11.05 11.94
CA ASP A 210 -5.34 -10.65 11.66
C ASP A 210 -5.24 -9.93 10.32
N GLY A 211 -5.96 -10.40 9.29
CA GLY A 211 -6.04 -9.73 8.01
C GLY A 211 -6.63 -8.31 8.13
N GLN A 212 -7.69 -8.15 8.92
CA GLN A 212 -8.28 -6.84 9.18
C GLN A 212 -7.32 -5.91 9.94
N LEU A 213 -6.62 -6.43 10.96
CA LEU A 213 -5.62 -5.66 11.71
C LEU A 213 -4.43 -5.28 10.83
N ALA A 214 -3.97 -6.18 9.96
CA ALA A 214 -2.90 -5.89 9.01
C ALA A 214 -3.30 -4.79 8.02
N TRP A 215 -4.53 -4.84 7.48
CA TRP A 215 -5.05 -3.76 6.65
C TRP A 215 -5.13 -2.43 7.41
N LEU A 216 -5.68 -2.43 8.63
CA LEU A 216 -5.77 -1.21 9.43
C LEU A 216 -4.39 -0.61 9.71
N ASN A 217 -3.39 -1.44 9.99
CA ASN A 217 -2.01 -1.00 10.13
C ASN A 217 -1.50 -0.34 8.84
N ARG A 218 -1.74 -0.95 7.69
CA ARG A 218 -1.39 -0.40 6.37
C ARG A 218 -2.08 0.95 6.14
N SER A 219 -3.40 1.01 6.38
CA SER A 219 -4.22 2.22 6.25
C SER A 219 -3.72 3.36 7.14
N LEU A 220 -3.46 3.08 8.42
CA LEU A 220 -2.92 4.07 9.36
C LEU A 220 -1.57 4.64 8.91
N ASN A 221 -0.68 3.81 8.38
CA ASN A 221 0.61 4.27 7.86
C ASN A 221 0.45 5.17 6.63
N LEU A 222 -0.34 4.76 5.65
CA LEU A 222 -0.62 5.58 4.46
C LEU A 222 -1.28 6.91 4.84
N CYS A 223 -2.21 6.87 5.80
CA CYS A 223 -2.88 8.06 6.31
C CYS A 223 -1.91 9.01 7.00
N MET A 224 -1.05 8.50 7.88
CA MET A 224 -0.02 9.29 8.57
C MET A 224 0.93 9.96 7.57
N MET A 225 1.43 9.21 6.59
CA MET A 225 2.32 9.75 5.56
C MET A 225 1.62 10.82 4.73
N SER A 226 0.34 10.62 4.38
CA SER A 226 -0.48 11.60 3.65
C SER A 226 -0.75 12.87 4.47
N LEU A 227 -0.99 12.74 5.77
CA LEU A 227 -1.11 13.86 6.69
C LEU A 227 0.19 14.67 6.73
N LEU A 228 1.33 14.01 6.93
CA LEU A 228 2.65 14.64 6.96
C LEU A 228 2.97 15.33 5.64
N ASP A 229 2.72 14.68 4.50
CA ASP A 229 2.89 15.27 3.17
C ASP A 229 2.10 16.58 3.04
N THR A 230 0.83 16.56 3.43
CA THR A 230 -0.02 17.74 3.39
C THR A 230 0.48 18.86 4.30
N VAL A 231 0.83 18.56 5.55
CA VAL A 231 1.23 19.61 6.49
C VAL A 231 2.66 20.13 6.25
N ILE A 232 3.56 19.33 5.69
CA ILE A 232 4.89 19.77 5.28
C ILE A 232 4.78 20.76 4.12
N HIS A 233 4.09 20.36 3.05
CA HIS A 233 4.09 21.15 1.81
C HIS A 233 3.11 22.30 1.82
N TYR A 234 1.98 22.18 2.52
CA TYR A 234 0.97 23.25 2.59
C TYR A 234 1.12 24.16 3.81
N ASN A 235 1.37 23.58 5.01
CA ASN A 235 1.49 24.35 6.24
C ASN A 235 2.94 24.72 6.60
N GLY A 236 3.93 24.27 5.83
CA GLY A 236 5.34 24.59 6.04
C GLY A 236 5.92 23.97 7.31
N TRP A 237 5.48 22.75 7.68
CA TRP A 237 6.08 22.06 8.81
C TRP A 237 7.54 21.72 8.53
N ASN A 238 8.40 22.06 9.49
CA ASN A 238 9.80 21.68 9.47
C ASN A 238 10.02 20.31 10.14
N GLN A 239 11.24 19.81 10.05
CA GLN A 239 11.64 18.51 10.60
C GLN A 239 11.34 18.38 12.10
N GLU A 240 11.59 19.44 12.89
CA GLU A 240 11.37 19.44 14.35
C GLU A 240 9.87 19.27 14.70
N ARG A 241 8.99 19.96 13.97
CA ARG A 241 7.55 19.84 14.16
C ARG A 241 7.03 18.46 13.75
N CYS A 242 7.55 17.90 12.66
CA CYS A 242 7.27 16.52 12.24
C CYS A 242 7.73 15.52 13.28
N ALA A 243 8.95 15.66 13.80
CA ALA A 243 9.49 14.81 14.85
C ALA A 243 8.64 14.83 16.12
N THR A 244 8.14 16.02 16.52
CA THR A 244 7.23 16.18 17.66
C THR A 244 5.92 15.42 17.43
N PHE A 245 5.32 15.52 16.25
CA PHE A 245 4.11 14.78 15.89
C PHE A 245 4.35 13.27 15.86
N LEU A 246 5.42 12.81 15.22
CA LEU A 246 5.79 11.40 15.17
C LEU A 246 6.05 10.81 16.56
N SER A 247 6.66 11.59 17.46
CA SER A 247 6.86 11.18 18.85
C SER A 247 5.55 10.96 19.62
N GLN A 248 4.51 11.76 19.33
CA GLN A 248 3.18 11.58 19.90
C GLN A 248 2.51 10.27 19.43
N LEU A 249 2.86 9.80 18.24
CA LEU A 249 2.44 8.52 17.69
C LEU A 249 3.33 7.34 18.14
N GLY A 250 4.36 7.59 18.96
CA GLY A 250 5.26 6.58 19.48
C GLY A 250 6.51 6.34 18.63
N ILE A 251 6.67 7.02 17.49
CA ILE A 251 7.88 6.96 16.66
C ILE A 251 8.89 7.94 17.27
N THR A 252 9.80 7.43 18.12
CA THR A 252 10.73 8.25 18.91
C THR A 252 12.18 8.18 18.43
N ASP A 253 12.51 7.31 17.46
CA ASP A 253 13.85 7.24 16.88
C ASP A 253 14.11 8.44 15.96
N ASN A 254 15.10 9.24 16.30
CA ASN A 254 15.43 10.46 15.56
C ASN A 254 15.90 10.19 14.12
N THR A 255 16.51 9.04 13.86
CA THR A 255 16.96 8.66 12.51
C THR A 255 15.74 8.40 11.63
N ILE A 256 14.79 7.61 12.14
CA ILE A 256 13.54 7.30 11.47
C ILE A 256 12.70 8.55 11.21
N GLN A 257 12.58 9.43 12.21
CA GLN A 257 11.86 10.70 12.07
C GLN A 257 12.45 11.59 10.96
N LYS A 258 13.77 11.62 10.88
CA LYS A 258 14.50 12.36 9.84
C LYS A 258 14.28 11.75 8.45
N GLU A 259 14.37 10.43 8.34
CA GLU A 259 14.16 9.70 7.09
C GLU A 259 12.72 9.90 6.58
N ILE A 260 11.71 9.80 7.44
CA ILE A 260 10.31 10.08 7.08
C ILE A 260 10.16 11.51 6.52
N TYR A 261 10.72 12.49 7.22
CA TYR A 261 10.66 13.89 6.77
C TYR A 261 11.34 14.07 5.42
N GLN A 262 12.54 13.50 5.26
CA GLN A 262 13.32 13.62 4.03
C GLN A 262 12.63 13.00 2.83
N VAL A 263 12.12 11.78 2.97
CA VAL A 263 11.38 11.07 1.89
C VAL A 263 10.17 11.87 1.42
N ILE A 264 9.42 12.47 2.35
CA ILE A 264 8.25 13.28 2.01
C ILE A 264 8.65 14.58 1.28
N VAL A 265 9.72 15.22 1.72
CA VAL A 265 10.22 16.45 1.07
C VAL A 265 10.75 16.19 -0.33
N GLU A 266 11.39 15.03 -0.54
CA GLU A 266 11.99 14.64 -1.83
C GLU A 266 10.95 14.25 -2.88
N ASP A 267 9.79 13.70 -2.45
CA ASP A 267 8.73 13.26 -3.37
C ASP A 267 7.33 13.78 -2.93
N PRO A 268 7.03 15.07 -3.22
CA PRO A 268 5.79 15.71 -2.81
C PRO A 268 4.55 15.05 -3.43
N ALA A 269 3.52 14.87 -2.62
CA ALA A 269 2.23 14.27 -2.97
C ALA A 269 2.29 12.76 -3.33
N ASN A 270 3.41 12.10 -3.08
CA ASN A 270 3.55 10.69 -3.38
C ASN A 270 2.55 9.83 -2.58
N TYR A 271 2.42 10.09 -1.29
CA TYR A 271 1.49 9.32 -0.44
C TYR A 271 0.03 9.65 -0.66
N LEU A 272 -0.26 10.89 -1.09
CA LEU A 272 -1.62 11.34 -1.38
C LEU A 272 -2.25 10.59 -2.55
N LYS A 273 -1.48 10.21 -3.57
CA LYS A 273 -2.00 9.45 -4.72
C LYS A 273 -2.55 8.08 -4.30
N TYR A 274 -1.94 7.44 -3.32
CA TYR A 274 -2.40 6.16 -2.77
C TYR A 274 -3.61 6.34 -1.86
N TYR A 275 -3.44 7.10 -0.78
CA TYR A 275 -4.43 7.10 0.29
C TYR A 275 -5.63 7.99 0.02
N LEU A 276 -5.40 9.21 -0.46
CA LEU A 276 -6.51 10.10 -0.82
C LEU A 276 -7.25 9.59 -2.07
N GLY A 277 -6.54 8.89 -2.96
CA GLY A 277 -7.14 8.17 -4.08
C GLY A 277 -8.02 7.00 -3.62
N TYR A 278 -7.62 6.32 -2.55
CA TYR A 278 -8.39 5.25 -1.91
C TYR A 278 -9.67 5.76 -1.24
N LEU A 279 -9.61 6.89 -0.49
CA LEU A 279 -10.76 7.51 0.19
C LEU A 279 -11.79 8.11 -0.76
#